data_eabbc9b5ebbf578b350fe9940ca7e864
#
_entry.id   eabbc9b5ebbf578b350fe9940ca7e864
#
_cell.length_a   1.000
_cell.length_b   1.000
_cell.length_c   1.000
_cell.angle_alpha   90.00
_cell.angle_beta   90.00
_cell.angle_gamma   90.00
#
_symmetry.space_group_name_H-M   'P 1'
#
loop_
_entity.id
_entity.type
_entity.pdbx_description
1 polymer ?
#
loop_
_entity_poly.entity_id
_entity_poly.type
_entity_poly.pdbx_seq_one_letter_code
_entity_poly.pdbx_strand_id
1 'polypeptide(L)'
;MEILRDPAAEISGPAISRTVTTREKVCFLGLGFDGGSIEEAVGDILAETDERFKYVTTPNVHHMVRLLEDPVPLQQLYEGAWRVFCDSRVLSRLARVSGLNLPVITGSDLTANLVARAANDGLTVAVIGPTDAACARLRDNYPSLRVVSHAPKMGFIRSELEVCRCVDFVVKAQAPLVFIAVGRPQQEILAGRIADHPRARGVGLCVGASIDFLTGAQRRAPVWVQKVGLEWFFRLISDPRRFARRYLLESPRIFYFVYLEWRKSTPGLRLRARRGSSSYTSRIRQWWIAAAARREISGRAAAAETDLAPAGSVKPSKLP
;
A
#
# COMPACT_ATOMS: atom_id res chain seq x y z
N MET A 1 38.98 57.84 -19.28
CA MET A 1 38.09 56.95 -20.08
C MET A 1 38.09 55.61 -19.37
N GLU A 2 37.24 55.52 -18.38
CA GLU A 2 37.15 54.40 -17.42
C GLU A 2 36.10 53.44 -17.93
N ILE A 3 36.50 52.18 -18.15
CA ILE A 3 35.62 51.10 -18.62
C ILE A 3 34.94 50.50 -17.42
N LEU A 4 33.65 50.76 -17.29
CA LEU A 4 32.75 50.13 -16.32
C LEU A 4 32.68 48.62 -16.63
N ARG A 5 33.12 47.78 -15.66
CA ARG A 5 32.91 46.33 -15.62
C ARG A 5 31.53 46.05 -15.04
N ASP A 6 30.73 45.34 -15.79
CA ASP A 6 29.41 44.79 -15.43
C ASP A 6 29.59 43.60 -14.47
N PRO A 7 28.96 43.56 -13.26
CA PRO A 7 29.05 42.44 -12.34
C PRO A 7 27.84 41.51 -12.46
N ALA A 8 27.63 40.91 -13.62
CA ALA A 8 26.67 39.85 -13.82
C ALA A 8 27.37 38.59 -14.32
N ALA A 9 28.31 38.06 -13.53
CA ALA A 9 28.88 36.72 -13.75
C ALA A 9 28.09 35.68 -12.93
N GLU A 10 27.22 35.04 -13.62
CA GLU A 10 26.73 33.66 -13.52
C GLU A 10 27.22 32.85 -12.34
N ILE A 11 26.31 32.65 -11.36
CA ILE A 11 26.36 31.51 -10.44
C ILE A 11 25.61 30.36 -11.11
N SER A 12 26.28 29.67 -12.03
CA SER A 12 25.81 28.35 -12.47
C SER A 12 26.15 27.32 -11.40
N GLY A 13 25.18 27.06 -10.52
CA GLY A 13 25.23 25.89 -9.64
C GLY A 13 25.22 24.61 -10.47
N PRO A 14 25.84 23.52 -9.99
CA PRO A 14 25.88 22.26 -10.73
C PRO A 14 24.46 21.79 -11.02
N ALA A 15 24.13 21.64 -12.29
CA ALA A 15 22.91 20.97 -12.74
C ALA A 15 22.91 19.55 -12.17
N ILE A 16 22.08 19.30 -11.16
CA ILE A 16 21.82 17.95 -10.65
C ILE A 16 21.15 17.19 -11.79
N SER A 17 21.95 16.41 -12.48
CA SER A 17 21.49 15.47 -13.50
C SER A 17 20.46 14.54 -12.86
N ARG A 18 19.18 14.75 -13.20
CA ARG A 18 18.04 13.90 -12.77
C ARG A 18 18.13 12.58 -13.53
N THR A 19 18.99 11.70 -13.09
CA THR A 19 18.95 10.31 -13.51
C THR A 19 17.81 9.64 -12.74
N VAL A 20 16.64 9.53 -13.35
CA VAL A 20 15.58 8.63 -12.87
C VAL A 20 16.13 7.22 -12.99
N THR A 21 16.79 6.76 -11.94
CA THR A 21 17.31 5.38 -11.87
C THR A 21 16.10 4.45 -11.75
N THR A 22 15.73 3.81 -12.85
CA THR A 22 14.74 2.73 -12.85
C THR A 22 15.37 1.59 -12.05
N ARG A 23 15.07 1.54 -10.75
CA ARG A 23 15.55 0.46 -9.87
C ARG A 23 14.94 -0.85 -10.28
N GLU A 24 15.75 -1.90 -10.30
CA GLU A 24 15.32 -3.23 -10.63
C GLU A 24 14.31 -3.74 -9.59
N LYS A 25 13.09 -4.08 -10.03
CA LYS A 25 12.04 -4.62 -9.15
C LYS A 25 12.27 -6.10 -8.91
N VAL A 26 12.14 -6.53 -7.66
CA VAL A 26 12.13 -7.94 -7.26
C VAL A 26 10.71 -8.47 -7.40
N CYS A 27 10.47 -9.31 -8.41
CA CYS A 27 9.17 -9.95 -8.60
C CYS A 27 9.02 -11.15 -7.65
N PHE A 28 8.04 -11.11 -6.75
CA PHE A 28 7.70 -12.22 -5.85
C PHE A 28 6.19 -12.42 -5.79
N LEU A 29 5.74 -13.65 -6.02
CA LEU A 29 4.32 -14.02 -6.07
C LEU A 29 3.47 -13.13 -6.99
N GLY A 30 4.02 -12.76 -8.15
CA GLY A 30 3.33 -11.96 -9.17
C GLY A 30 3.31 -10.44 -8.93
N LEU A 31 3.89 -9.94 -7.83
CA LEU A 31 4.03 -8.52 -7.54
C LEU A 31 5.49 -8.08 -7.61
N GLY A 32 5.74 -6.95 -8.29
CA GLY A 32 7.06 -6.33 -8.36
C GLY A 32 7.29 -5.38 -7.18
N PHE A 33 8.29 -5.68 -6.36
CA PHE A 33 8.69 -4.85 -5.22
C PHE A 33 9.92 -4.01 -5.57
N ASP A 34 9.90 -2.74 -5.16
CA ASP A 34 11.05 -1.86 -5.30
C ASP A 34 12.12 -2.21 -4.26
N GLY A 35 13.37 -2.22 -4.72
CA GLY A 35 14.55 -2.46 -3.87
C GLY A 35 15.09 -1.16 -3.25
N GLY A 36 16.21 -1.30 -2.51
CA GLY A 36 16.96 -0.18 -1.93
C GLY A 36 16.85 -0.07 -0.42
N SER A 37 17.46 0.97 0.12
CA SER A 37 17.42 1.32 1.54
C SER A 37 16.24 2.24 1.86
N ILE A 38 15.95 2.41 3.15
CA ILE A 38 14.90 3.32 3.60
C ILE A 38 15.29 4.78 3.34
N GLU A 39 16.56 5.12 3.47
CA GLU A 39 17.11 6.45 3.21
C GLU A 39 16.92 6.83 1.74
N GLU A 40 17.21 5.90 0.85
CA GLU A 40 17.00 6.09 -0.59
C GLU A 40 15.51 6.24 -0.92
N ALA A 41 14.63 5.43 -0.30
CA ALA A 41 13.18 5.52 -0.51
C ALA A 41 12.63 6.87 -0.04
N VAL A 42 13.08 7.36 1.12
CA VAL A 42 12.72 8.68 1.67
C VAL A 42 13.23 9.79 0.75
N GLY A 43 14.48 9.70 0.30
CA GLY A 43 15.07 10.67 -0.63
C GLY A 43 14.30 10.76 -1.95
N ASP A 44 13.97 9.60 -2.57
CA ASP A 44 13.20 9.55 -3.81
C ASP A 44 11.81 10.18 -3.64
N ILE A 45 11.12 9.89 -2.53
CA ILE A 45 9.77 10.40 -2.26
C ILE A 45 9.77 11.92 -2.06
N LEU A 46 10.75 12.46 -1.32
CA LEU A 46 10.84 13.89 -1.08
C LEU A 46 11.34 14.68 -2.29
N ALA A 47 12.16 14.06 -3.14
CA ALA A 47 12.63 14.66 -4.39
C ALA A 47 11.57 14.61 -5.51
N GLU A 48 10.47 13.88 -5.31
CA GLU A 48 9.42 13.75 -6.32
C GLU A 48 8.62 15.06 -6.42
N THR A 49 8.69 15.68 -7.58
CA THR A 49 8.06 16.98 -7.87
C THR A 49 7.18 16.94 -9.12
N ASP A 50 6.78 15.74 -9.57
CA ASP A 50 5.90 15.58 -10.73
C ASP A 50 4.59 16.34 -10.52
N GLU A 51 4.03 16.84 -11.61
CA GLU A 51 2.75 17.53 -11.60
C GLU A 51 1.55 16.61 -11.34
N ARG A 52 1.74 15.31 -11.36
CA ARG A 52 0.70 14.32 -11.11
C ARG A 52 0.88 13.64 -9.75
N PHE A 53 -0.25 13.34 -9.12
CA PHE A 53 -0.25 12.55 -7.90
C PHE A 53 0.27 11.13 -8.17
N LYS A 54 1.21 10.69 -7.35
CA LYS A 54 1.74 9.32 -7.33
C LYS A 54 1.46 8.71 -5.98
N TYR A 55 1.45 7.37 -5.88
CA TYR A 55 1.29 6.74 -4.58
C TYR A 55 2.22 5.57 -4.36
N VAL A 56 2.50 5.34 -3.10
CA VAL A 56 3.39 4.29 -2.57
C VAL A 56 2.54 3.32 -1.78
N THR A 57 2.75 2.02 -2.01
CA THR A 57 2.12 0.96 -1.24
C THR A 57 3.15 0.13 -0.49
N THR A 58 2.75 -0.38 0.68
CA THR A 58 3.62 -1.19 1.53
C THR A 58 2.95 -2.52 1.89
N PRO A 59 2.78 -3.45 0.90
CA PRO A 59 2.10 -4.70 1.13
C PRO A 59 2.85 -5.63 2.08
N ASN A 60 2.10 -6.27 2.98
CA ASN A 60 2.58 -7.34 3.86
C ASN A 60 1.94 -8.69 3.50
N VAL A 61 2.23 -9.74 4.28
CA VAL A 61 1.70 -11.11 4.06
C VAL A 61 0.21 -11.11 3.75
N HIS A 62 -0.59 -10.43 4.55
CA HIS A 62 -2.05 -10.46 4.38
C HIS A 62 -2.52 -9.69 3.12
N HIS A 63 -1.82 -8.62 2.70
CA HIS A 63 -2.08 -7.99 1.41
C HIS A 63 -1.82 -8.98 0.27
N MET A 64 -0.68 -9.69 0.33
CA MET A 64 -0.33 -10.68 -0.68
C MET A 64 -1.34 -11.84 -0.75
N VAL A 65 -1.77 -12.36 0.39
CA VAL A 65 -2.81 -13.41 0.40
C VAL A 65 -4.09 -12.94 -0.27
N ARG A 66 -4.57 -11.73 0.07
CA ARG A 66 -5.79 -11.17 -0.54
C ARG A 66 -5.61 -10.87 -2.02
N LEU A 67 -4.46 -10.39 -2.44
CA LEU A 67 -4.12 -10.17 -3.84
C LEU A 67 -4.13 -11.49 -4.62
N LEU A 68 -3.63 -12.58 -4.03
CA LEU A 68 -3.58 -13.89 -4.67
C LEU A 68 -4.94 -14.62 -4.68
N GLU A 69 -5.81 -14.34 -3.72
CA GLU A 69 -7.17 -14.89 -3.65
C GLU A 69 -8.16 -14.17 -4.57
N ASP A 70 -8.06 -12.84 -4.65
CA ASP A 70 -8.95 -11.99 -5.44
C ASP A 70 -8.15 -10.90 -6.16
N PRO A 71 -7.48 -11.26 -7.27
CA PRO A 71 -6.53 -10.36 -7.94
C PRO A 71 -7.22 -9.21 -8.68
N VAL A 72 -8.44 -9.41 -9.20
CA VAL A 72 -9.02 -8.50 -10.20
C VAL A 72 -9.14 -7.06 -9.73
N PRO A 73 -9.67 -6.72 -8.54
CA PRO A 73 -9.73 -5.32 -8.13
C PRO A 73 -8.41 -4.79 -7.55
N LEU A 74 -7.55 -5.65 -6.98
CA LEU A 74 -6.37 -5.23 -6.21
C LEU A 74 -5.10 -5.14 -7.05
N GLN A 75 -4.95 -6.00 -8.07
CA GLN A 75 -3.74 -6.05 -8.87
C GLN A 75 -3.46 -4.73 -9.59
N GLN A 76 -4.50 -4.13 -10.19
CA GLN A 76 -4.36 -2.84 -10.88
C GLN A 76 -3.92 -1.72 -9.94
N LEU A 77 -4.37 -1.74 -8.68
CA LEU A 77 -3.99 -0.76 -7.67
C LEU A 77 -2.52 -0.89 -7.27
N TYR A 78 -2.00 -2.12 -7.17
CA TYR A 78 -0.58 -2.34 -6.88
C TYR A 78 0.31 -2.09 -8.11
N GLU A 79 -0.14 -2.46 -9.31
CA GLU A 79 0.56 -2.19 -10.57
C GLU A 79 0.60 -0.68 -10.90
N GLY A 80 -0.46 0.06 -10.56
CA GLY A 80 -0.55 1.51 -10.71
C GLY A 80 0.25 2.30 -9.66
N ALA A 81 0.74 1.65 -8.60
CA ALA A 81 1.57 2.30 -7.60
C ALA A 81 2.94 2.66 -8.19
N TRP A 82 3.37 3.89 -7.94
CA TRP A 82 4.70 4.36 -8.34
C TRP A 82 5.82 3.57 -7.68
N ARG A 83 5.66 3.26 -6.37
CA ARG A 83 6.58 2.43 -5.60
C ARG A 83 5.80 1.39 -4.78
N VAL A 84 6.38 0.20 -4.67
CA VAL A 84 5.83 -0.92 -3.89
C VAL A 84 6.93 -1.46 -2.98
N PHE A 85 6.84 -1.22 -1.67
CA PHE A 85 7.83 -1.70 -0.72
C PHE A 85 7.31 -2.88 0.11
N CYS A 86 8.19 -3.81 0.46
CA CYS A 86 7.81 -4.96 1.27
C CYS A 86 7.72 -4.59 2.76
N ASP A 87 6.49 -4.60 3.33
CA ASP A 87 6.24 -4.39 4.77
C ASP A 87 6.13 -5.73 5.51
N SER A 88 7.06 -6.66 5.28
CA SER A 88 7.02 -7.94 5.98
C SER A 88 8.33 -8.70 5.97
N ARG A 89 8.90 -8.91 7.15
CA ARG A 89 10.06 -9.79 7.32
C ARG A 89 9.74 -11.25 6.99
N VAL A 90 8.49 -11.68 7.18
CA VAL A 90 8.03 -13.02 6.80
C VAL A 90 8.07 -13.17 5.28
N LEU A 91 7.53 -12.21 4.52
CA LEU A 91 7.61 -12.21 3.06
C LEU A 91 9.05 -12.21 2.55
N SER A 92 9.91 -11.37 3.13
CA SER A 92 11.33 -11.30 2.78
C SER A 92 12.03 -12.64 3.01
N ARG A 93 11.73 -13.32 4.14
CA ARG A 93 12.29 -14.67 4.41
C ARG A 93 11.78 -15.70 3.42
N LEU A 94 10.49 -15.68 3.08
CA LEU A 94 9.92 -16.59 2.08
C LEU A 94 10.51 -16.34 0.69
N ALA A 95 10.70 -15.09 0.30
CA ALA A 95 11.38 -14.72 -0.94
C ALA A 95 12.82 -15.25 -0.95
N ARG A 96 13.54 -15.14 0.18
CA ARG A 96 14.92 -15.67 0.30
C ARG A 96 14.99 -17.18 0.14
N VAL A 97 14.03 -17.93 0.68
CA VAL A 97 13.93 -19.39 0.45
C VAL A 97 13.73 -19.70 -1.04
N SER A 98 13.08 -18.81 -1.77
CA SER A 98 12.90 -18.89 -3.23
C SER A 98 14.10 -18.31 -4.02
N GLY A 99 15.22 -17.97 -3.36
CA GLY A 99 16.44 -17.44 -3.99
C GLY A 99 16.36 -15.95 -4.34
N LEU A 100 15.37 -15.20 -3.82
CA LEU A 100 15.18 -13.78 -4.09
C LEU A 100 15.60 -12.94 -2.87
N ASN A 101 16.30 -11.83 -3.11
CA ASN A 101 16.61 -10.87 -2.06
C ASN A 101 15.55 -9.74 -2.07
N LEU A 102 14.59 -9.79 -1.14
CA LEU A 102 13.51 -8.83 -1.01
C LEU A 102 13.77 -7.93 0.21
N PRO A 103 14.22 -6.69 0.01
CA PRO A 103 14.43 -5.73 1.10
C PRO A 103 13.14 -5.43 1.85
N VAL A 104 13.25 -5.15 3.15
CA VAL A 104 12.11 -4.78 3.99
C VAL A 104 12.15 -3.30 4.30
N ILE A 105 11.15 -2.58 3.78
CA ILE A 105 10.89 -1.18 4.12
C ILE A 105 9.46 -1.12 4.65
N THR A 106 9.32 -1.01 5.98
CA THR A 106 7.99 -1.02 6.60
C THR A 106 7.28 0.32 6.41
N GLY A 107 5.96 0.28 6.24
CA GLY A 107 5.15 1.50 6.17
C GLY A 107 5.33 2.40 7.40
N SER A 108 5.54 1.80 8.58
CA SER A 108 5.74 2.55 9.83
C SER A 108 7.10 3.25 9.89
N ASP A 109 8.18 2.58 9.45
CA ASP A 109 9.51 3.20 9.43
C ASP A 109 9.58 4.28 8.35
N LEU A 110 9.00 4.02 7.18
CA LEU A 110 8.90 5.00 6.10
C LEU A 110 8.13 6.25 6.54
N THR A 111 6.99 6.07 7.22
CA THR A 111 6.18 7.18 7.75
C THR A 111 6.97 8.00 8.76
N ALA A 112 7.65 7.36 9.72
CA ALA A 112 8.42 8.04 10.75
C ALA A 112 9.55 8.90 10.15
N ASN A 113 10.30 8.35 9.18
CA ASN A 113 11.39 9.06 8.52
C ASN A 113 10.87 10.23 7.67
N LEU A 114 9.77 10.03 6.90
CA LEU A 114 9.19 11.09 6.08
C LEU A 114 8.60 12.22 6.93
N VAL A 115 7.92 11.91 8.04
CA VAL A 115 7.37 12.91 8.95
C VAL A 115 8.50 13.72 9.61
N ALA A 116 9.56 13.06 10.07
CA ALA A 116 10.70 13.74 10.69
C ALA A 116 11.40 14.67 9.67
N ARG A 117 11.62 14.22 8.44
CA ARG A 117 12.20 15.07 7.38
C ARG A 117 11.28 16.21 7.00
N ALA A 118 9.98 15.94 6.78
CA ALA A 118 9.00 16.97 6.46
C ALA A 118 8.89 18.04 7.57
N ALA A 119 9.02 17.63 8.84
CA ALA A 119 9.06 18.55 9.96
C ALA A 119 10.33 19.43 9.95
N ASN A 120 11.50 18.85 9.68
CA ASN A 120 12.75 19.61 9.55
C ASN A 120 12.69 20.64 8.41
N ASP A 121 12.02 20.30 7.34
CA ASP A 121 11.90 21.15 6.15
C ASP A 121 10.66 22.08 6.22
N GLY A 122 9.88 22.07 7.33
CA GLY A 122 8.69 22.89 7.55
C GLY A 122 7.57 22.65 6.53
N LEU A 123 7.47 21.43 5.99
CA LEU A 123 6.53 21.06 4.92
C LEU A 123 5.10 20.96 5.45
N THR A 124 4.14 21.07 4.52
CA THR A 124 2.75 20.70 4.77
C THR A 124 2.53 19.25 4.43
N VAL A 125 1.87 18.50 5.32
CA VAL A 125 1.43 17.12 5.09
C VAL A 125 -0.07 17.01 5.19
N ALA A 126 -0.68 16.24 4.30
CA ALA A 126 -2.08 15.88 4.38
C ALA A 126 -2.23 14.49 4.99
N VAL A 127 -3.19 14.31 5.89
CA VAL A 127 -3.44 13.04 6.58
C VAL A 127 -4.90 12.67 6.45
N ILE A 128 -5.19 11.46 5.93
CA ILE A 128 -6.55 10.93 5.79
C ILE A 128 -6.70 9.70 6.68
N GLY A 129 -7.69 9.72 7.58
CA GLY A 129 -8.10 8.54 8.36
C GLY A 129 -7.91 8.60 9.86
N PRO A 130 -6.79 9.07 10.42
CA PRO A 130 -6.61 9.18 11.86
C PRO A 130 -7.62 10.11 12.53
N THR A 131 -7.87 9.85 13.80
CA THR A 131 -8.73 10.72 14.63
C THR A 131 -8.11 12.11 14.82
N ASP A 132 -8.95 13.10 15.10
CA ASP A 132 -8.47 14.46 15.39
C ASP A 132 -7.47 14.47 16.56
N ALA A 133 -7.69 13.62 17.58
CA ALA A 133 -6.78 13.47 18.70
C ALA A 133 -5.39 12.93 18.27
N ALA A 134 -5.34 11.99 17.32
CA ALA A 134 -4.07 11.51 16.79
C ALA A 134 -3.37 12.59 15.95
N CYS A 135 -4.12 13.34 15.15
CA CYS A 135 -3.60 14.47 14.40
C CYS A 135 -3.10 15.62 15.30
N ALA A 136 -3.78 15.89 16.43
CA ALA A 136 -3.33 16.85 17.43
C ALA A 136 -1.98 16.42 18.03
N ARG A 137 -1.85 15.16 18.47
CA ARG A 137 -0.57 14.62 18.96
C ARG A 137 0.54 14.67 17.91
N LEU A 138 0.20 14.49 16.63
CA LEU A 138 1.19 14.62 15.55
C LEU A 138 1.73 16.04 15.47
N ARG A 139 0.86 17.06 15.61
CA ARG A 139 1.27 18.48 15.66
C ARG A 139 2.10 18.80 16.90
N ASP A 140 1.70 18.25 18.05
CA ASP A 140 2.44 18.44 19.32
C ASP A 140 3.83 17.81 19.26
N ASN A 141 3.96 16.61 18.69
CA ASN A 141 5.24 15.91 18.54
C ASN A 141 6.16 16.56 17.48
N TYR A 142 5.58 17.26 16.49
CA TYR A 142 6.32 17.88 15.39
C TYR A 142 5.79 19.31 15.13
N PRO A 143 6.13 20.29 15.99
CA PRO A 143 5.56 21.65 15.92
C PRO A 143 5.86 22.42 14.63
N SER A 144 6.97 22.10 13.95
CA SER A 144 7.33 22.70 12.66
C SER A 144 6.56 22.09 11.46
N LEU A 145 5.89 20.95 11.66
CA LEU A 145 5.13 20.27 10.62
C LEU A 145 3.74 20.91 10.47
N ARG A 146 3.38 21.32 9.29
CA ARG A 146 2.01 21.77 9.00
C ARG A 146 1.13 20.60 8.63
N VAL A 147 0.22 20.20 9.52
CA VAL A 147 -0.66 19.04 9.35
C VAL A 147 -2.07 19.50 9.02
N VAL A 148 -2.56 19.17 7.82
CA VAL A 148 -3.97 19.23 7.45
C VAL A 148 -4.54 17.82 7.48
N SER A 149 -5.76 17.64 8.00
CA SER A 149 -6.32 16.31 8.22
C SER A 149 -7.78 16.21 7.79
N HIS A 150 -8.17 15.04 7.35
CA HIS A 150 -9.54 14.66 7.05
C HIS A 150 -9.82 13.25 7.57
N ALA A 151 -10.85 13.10 8.40
CA ALA A 151 -11.29 11.82 8.96
C ALA A 151 -12.62 11.39 8.29
N PRO A 152 -12.58 10.55 7.24
CA PRO A 152 -13.81 10.09 6.61
C PRO A 152 -14.57 9.14 7.53
N LYS A 153 -15.89 9.09 7.38
CA LYS A 153 -16.74 8.18 8.14
C LYS A 153 -16.39 6.72 7.87
N MET A 154 -16.60 5.85 8.88
CA MET A 154 -16.42 4.42 8.70
C MET A 154 -17.27 3.91 7.51
N GLY A 155 -16.65 3.14 6.62
CA GLY A 155 -17.33 2.64 5.42
C GLY A 155 -17.42 3.64 4.26
N PHE A 156 -16.75 4.77 4.34
CA PHE A 156 -16.75 5.86 3.33
C PHE A 156 -16.53 5.37 1.91
N ILE A 157 -15.74 4.30 1.73
CA ILE A 157 -15.39 3.76 0.42
C ILE A 157 -16.60 3.24 -0.38
N ARG A 158 -17.73 2.99 0.29
CA ARG A 158 -19.00 2.58 -0.33
C ARG A 158 -19.86 3.78 -0.77
N SER A 159 -19.47 4.99 -0.45
CA SER A 159 -20.15 6.23 -0.79
C SER A 159 -19.29 7.04 -1.73
N GLU A 160 -19.69 7.16 -2.98
CA GLU A 160 -18.97 7.96 -3.96
C GLU A 160 -18.80 9.41 -3.50
N LEU A 161 -19.81 9.97 -2.84
CA LEU A 161 -19.74 11.32 -2.27
C LEU A 161 -18.63 11.47 -1.23
N GLU A 162 -18.45 10.49 -0.34
CA GLU A 162 -17.39 10.53 0.67
C GLU A 162 -16.00 10.31 0.05
N VAL A 163 -15.92 9.46 -0.98
CA VAL A 163 -14.68 9.30 -1.76
C VAL A 163 -14.31 10.61 -2.46
N CYS A 164 -15.27 11.27 -3.12
CA CYS A 164 -15.05 12.58 -3.74
C CYS A 164 -14.59 13.62 -2.72
N ARG A 165 -15.16 13.65 -1.51
CA ARG A 165 -14.71 14.55 -0.43
C ARG A 165 -13.25 14.31 -0.05
N CYS A 166 -12.81 13.04 0.02
CA CYS A 166 -11.40 12.71 0.27
C CYS A 166 -10.49 13.19 -0.87
N VAL A 167 -10.91 13.00 -2.12
CA VAL A 167 -10.18 13.48 -3.30
C VAL A 167 -10.08 15.01 -3.31
N ASP A 168 -11.20 15.70 -3.10
CA ASP A 168 -11.26 17.17 -3.02
C ASP A 168 -10.39 17.73 -1.90
N PHE A 169 -10.34 17.03 -0.76
CA PHE A 169 -9.47 17.39 0.35
C PHE A 169 -7.99 17.39 -0.10
N VAL A 170 -7.53 16.33 -0.77
CA VAL A 170 -6.15 16.25 -1.27
C VAL A 170 -5.86 17.32 -2.31
N VAL A 171 -6.80 17.52 -3.24
CA VAL A 171 -6.70 18.57 -4.27
C VAL A 171 -6.59 19.96 -3.67
N LYS A 172 -7.32 20.24 -2.59
CA LYS A 172 -7.26 21.54 -1.89
C LYS A 172 -6.02 21.69 -1.02
N ALA A 173 -5.58 20.61 -0.40
CA ALA A 173 -4.41 20.62 0.50
C ALA A 173 -3.10 20.95 -0.23
N GLN A 174 -2.96 20.57 -1.50
CA GLN A 174 -1.73 20.76 -2.31
C GLN A 174 -0.46 20.39 -1.54
N ALA A 175 -0.56 19.34 -0.69
CA ALA A 175 0.53 18.90 0.16
C ALA A 175 1.49 17.99 -0.63
N PRO A 176 2.81 18.14 -0.50
CA PRO A 176 3.78 17.26 -1.15
C PRO A 176 3.68 15.81 -0.66
N LEU A 177 3.25 15.59 0.58
CA LEU A 177 3.06 14.27 1.16
C LEU A 177 1.61 14.10 1.65
N VAL A 178 0.99 12.97 1.28
CA VAL A 178 -0.37 12.61 1.67
C VAL A 178 -0.36 11.24 2.34
N PHE A 179 -0.55 11.17 3.66
CA PHE A 179 -0.63 9.92 4.41
C PHE A 179 -2.06 9.39 4.39
N ILE A 180 -2.28 8.25 3.73
CA ILE A 180 -3.58 7.59 3.61
C ILE A 180 -3.60 6.43 4.62
N ALA A 181 -4.26 6.66 5.76
CA ALA A 181 -4.23 5.81 6.94
C ALA A 181 -5.61 5.20 7.30
N VAL A 182 -6.42 4.91 6.29
CA VAL A 182 -7.77 4.35 6.44
C VAL A 182 -7.82 2.82 6.45
N GLY A 183 -6.66 2.19 6.32
CA GLY A 183 -6.54 0.73 6.24
C GLY A 183 -6.88 0.18 4.86
N ARG A 184 -6.58 -1.11 4.69
CA ARG A 184 -6.75 -1.81 3.41
C ARG A 184 -8.14 -2.46 3.29
N PRO A 185 -8.65 -2.67 2.07
CA PRO A 185 -8.14 -2.20 0.79
C PRO A 185 -8.49 -0.73 0.49
N GLN A 186 -9.14 -0.05 1.45
CA GLN A 186 -9.69 1.28 1.26
C GLN A 186 -8.63 2.32 0.91
N GLN A 187 -7.43 2.21 1.51
CA GLN A 187 -6.34 3.14 1.25
C GLN A 187 -5.80 3.02 -0.17
N GLU A 188 -5.65 1.81 -0.70
CA GLU A 188 -5.19 1.57 -2.07
C GLU A 188 -6.23 2.04 -3.09
N ILE A 189 -7.51 1.75 -2.85
CA ILE A 189 -8.62 2.22 -3.68
C ILE A 189 -8.67 3.74 -3.71
N LEU A 190 -8.60 4.37 -2.54
CA LEU A 190 -8.60 5.83 -2.44
C LEU A 190 -7.38 6.45 -3.13
N ALA A 191 -6.19 5.87 -2.96
CA ALA A 191 -4.98 6.33 -3.62
C ALA A 191 -5.10 6.31 -5.14
N GLY A 192 -5.66 5.22 -5.70
CA GLY A 192 -5.96 5.13 -7.14
C GLY A 192 -6.94 6.21 -7.59
N ARG A 193 -8.05 6.43 -6.84
CA ARG A 193 -9.03 7.48 -7.15
C ARG A 193 -8.45 8.89 -7.09
N ILE A 194 -7.52 9.15 -6.17
CA ILE A 194 -6.80 10.43 -6.11
C ILE A 194 -5.88 10.57 -7.33
N ALA A 195 -5.16 9.50 -7.70
CA ALA A 195 -4.24 9.51 -8.84
C ALA A 195 -4.96 9.73 -10.19
N ASP A 196 -6.21 9.29 -10.31
CA ASP A 196 -7.06 9.53 -11.49
C ASP A 196 -7.49 11.02 -11.61
N HIS A 197 -7.40 11.80 -10.54
CA HIS A 197 -7.86 13.18 -10.55
C HIS A 197 -6.79 14.12 -11.12
N PRO A 198 -7.07 14.89 -12.20
CA PRO A 198 -6.05 15.63 -12.97
C PRO A 198 -5.37 16.76 -12.19
N ARG A 199 -6.01 17.27 -11.12
CA ARG A 199 -5.47 18.35 -10.27
C ARG A 199 -4.84 17.85 -8.98
N ALA A 200 -4.86 16.54 -8.69
CA ALA A 200 -4.19 16.00 -7.51
C ALA A 200 -2.67 16.04 -7.70
N ARG A 201 -1.96 16.40 -6.64
CA ARG A 201 -0.49 16.57 -6.62
C ARG A 201 0.10 15.90 -5.39
N GLY A 202 1.41 15.69 -5.42
CA GLY A 202 2.18 15.12 -4.32
C GLY A 202 2.24 13.61 -4.33
N VAL A 203 2.83 13.03 -3.27
CA VAL A 203 3.00 11.58 -3.12
C VAL A 203 2.11 11.07 -2.01
N GLY A 204 1.19 10.15 -2.35
CA GLY A 204 0.35 9.42 -1.42
C GLY A 204 1.06 8.21 -0.83
N LEU A 205 0.89 7.96 0.46
CA LEU A 205 1.48 6.82 1.16
C LEU A 205 0.38 6.00 1.81
N CYS A 206 0.20 4.75 1.35
CA CYS A 206 -0.75 3.79 1.92
C CYS A 206 -0.12 3.13 3.15
N VAL A 207 -0.30 3.75 4.32
CA VAL A 207 0.47 3.43 5.53
C VAL A 207 -0.33 2.77 6.66
N GLY A 208 -1.64 2.61 6.52
CA GLY A 208 -2.48 1.99 7.54
C GLY A 208 -2.36 2.65 8.90
N ALA A 209 -2.01 1.88 9.94
CA ALA A 209 -1.92 2.35 11.32
C ALA A 209 -0.60 3.09 11.65
N SER A 210 0.23 3.47 10.68
CA SER A 210 1.57 4.02 10.97
C SER A 210 1.50 5.37 11.67
N ILE A 211 0.51 6.19 11.38
CA ILE A 211 0.29 7.46 12.10
C ILE A 211 -0.13 7.18 13.56
N ASP A 212 -0.99 6.19 13.80
CA ASP A 212 -1.39 5.82 15.18
C ASP A 212 -0.19 5.32 16.00
N PHE A 213 0.75 4.60 15.38
CA PHE A 213 1.99 4.21 16.05
C PHE A 213 2.90 5.40 16.36
N LEU A 214 3.03 6.32 15.42
CA LEU A 214 3.89 7.50 15.56
C LEU A 214 3.38 8.44 16.65
N THR A 215 2.06 8.53 16.80
CA THR A 215 1.39 9.38 17.81
C THR A 215 1.16 8.67 19.13
N GLY A 216 1.51 7.39 19.25
CA GLY A 216 1.26 6.58 20.44
C GLY A 216 -0.22 6.24 20.68
N ALA A 217 -1.10 6.52 19.72
CA ALA A 217 -2.51 6.09 19.77
C ALA A 217 -2.63 4.55 19.75
N GLN A 218 -1.68 3.89 19.10
CA GLN A 218 -1.53 2.44 19.11
C GLN A 218 -0.09 2.05 19.48
N ARG A 219 0.07 1.02 20.34
CA ARG A 219 1.40 0.53 20.73
C ARG A 219 2.04 -0.27 19.58
N ARG A 220 3.25 0.08 19.21
CA ARG A 220 4.08 -0.71 18.30
C ARG A 220 4.86 -1.78 19.07
N ALA A 221 5.13 -2.91 18.43
CA ALA A 221 5.97 -3.95 19.03
C ALA A 221 7.37 -3.42 19.38
N PRO A 222 8.00 -3.89 20.48
CA PRO A 222 9.39 -3.56 20.78
C PRO A 222 10.33 -3.87 19.61
N VAL A 223 11.43 -3.10 19.49
CA VAL A 223 12.35 -3.19 18.34
C VAL A 223 12.91 -4.61 18.15
N TRP A 224 13.23 -5.31 19.26
CA TRP A 224 13.73 -6.68 19.18
C TRP A 224 12.68 -7.66 18.61
N VAL A 225 11.39 -7.49 18.96
CA VAL A 225 10.28 -8.27 18.40
C VAL A 225 10.14 -8.03 16.91
N GLN A 226 10.28 -6.76 16.49
CA GLN A 226 10.25 -6.39 15.08
C GLN A 226 11.43 -7.04 14.33
N LYS A 227 12.67 -6.98 14.88
CA LYS A 227 13.87 -7.56 14.26
C LYS A 227 13.75 -9.06 14.02
N VAL A 228 13.15 -9.81 14.94
CA VAL A 228 12.92 -11.26 14.77
C VAL A 228 11.69 -11.59 13.92
N GLY A 229 10.92 -10.57 13.47
CA GLY A 229 9.75 -10.77 12.60
C GLY A 229 8.50 -11.27 13.31
N LEU A 230 8.41 -11.08 14.63
CA LEU A 230 7.28 -11.47 15.46
C LEU A 230 6.29 -10.32 15.75
N GLU A 231 6.35 -9.22 14.98
CA GLU A 231 5.41 -8.10 15.14
C GLU A 231 3.94 -8.54 15.02
N TRP A 232 3.65 -9.47 14.09
CA TRP A 232 2.32 -10.05 13.92
C TRP A 232 1.82 -10.77 15.18
N PHE A 233 2.72 -11.47 15.89
CA PHE A 233 2.39 -12.19 17.12
C PHE A 233 2.12 -11.21 18.27
N PHE A 234 2.93 -10.16 18.39
CA PHE A 234 2.69 -9.08 19.34
C PHE A 234 1.31 -8.44 19.13
N ARG A 235 0.93 -8.16 17.89
CA ARG A 235 -0.39 -7.62 17.55
C ARG A 235 -1.51 -8.60 17.87
N LEU A 236 -1.29 -9.89 17.63
CA LEU A 236 -2.26 -10.95 17.94
C LEU A 236 -2.56 -11.02 19.44
N ILE A 237 -1.53 -10.94 20.28
CA ILE A 237 -1.70 -10.96 21.75
C ILE A 237 -2.34 -9.64 22.23
N SER A 238 -1.98 -8.50 21.64
CA SER A 238 -2.49 -7.20 22.04
C SER A 238 -3.99 -7.03 21.76
N ASP A 239 -4.50 -7.59 20.66
CA ASP A 239 -5.93 -7.56 20.31
C ASP A 239 -6.32 -8.85 19.55
N PRO A 240 -6.54 -9.97 20.28
CA PRO A 240 -6.82 -11.25 19.66
C PRO A 240 -8.14 -11.27 18.91
N ARG A 241 -9.16 -10.54 19.37
CA ARG A 241 -10.48 -10.49 18.69
C ARG A 241 -10.38 -9.92 17.30
N ARG A 242 -9.55 -8.89 17.11
CA ARG A 242 -9.33 -8.22 15.84
C ARG A 242 -8.38 -8.99 14.90
N PHE A 243 -7.36 -9.65 15.47
CA PHE A 243 -6.25 -10.18 14.68
C PHE A 243 -6.20 -11.71 14.55
N ALA A 244 -6.94 -12.48 15.37
CA ALA A 244 -6.89 -13.95 15.35
C ALA A 244 -7.22 -14.52 13.96
N ARG A 245 -8.37 -14.16 13.40
CA ARG A 245 -8.77 -14.60 12.05
C ARG A 245 -7.70 -14.28 11.00
N ARG A 246 -7.18 -13.05 11.03
CA ARG A 246 -6.17 -12.58 10.09
C ARG A 246 -4.88 -13.38 10.16
N TYR A 247 -4.35 -13.59 11.38
CA TYR A 247 -3.03 -14.20 11.55
C TYR A 247 -3.05 -15.71 11.67
N LEU A 248 -4.13 -16.30 12.16
CA LEU A 248 -4.22 -17.75 12.33
C LEU A 248 -4.89 -18.47 11.15
N LEU A 249 -5.80 -17.81 10.43
CA LEU A 249 -6.56 -18.45 9.35
C LEU A 249 -6.19 -17.89 7.97
N GLU A 250 -6.09 -16.58 7.83
CA GLU A 250 -5.92 -15.97 6.52
C GLU A 250 -4.43 -15.89 6.12
N SER A 251 -3.56 -15.31 6.97
CA SER A 251 -2.15 -15.13 6.64
C SER A 251 -1.36 -16.41 6.39
N PRO A 252 -1.62 -17.56 7.08
CA PRO A 252 -0.88 -18.81 6.82
C PRO A 252 -1.06 -19.36 5.40
N ARG A 253 -2.09 -18.96 4.69
CA ARG A 253 -2.30 -19.33 3.28
C ARG A 253 -1.16 -18.89 2.37
N ILE A 254 -0.34 -17.93 2.79
CA ILE A 254 0.86 -17.51 2.04
C ILE A 254 1.81 -18.70 1.80
N PHE A 255 1.97 -19.60 2.76
CA PHE A 255 2.82 -20.79 2.61
C PHE A 255 2.34 -21.71 1.50
N TYR A 256 1.02 -21.84 1.35
CA TYR A 256 0.42 -22.62 0.25
C TYR A 256 0.75 -21.96 -1.11
N PHE A 257 0.62 -20.64 -1.23
CA PHE A 257 0.95 -19.94 -2.48
C PHE A 257 2.44 -20.01 -2.81
N VAL A 258 3.32 -19.89 -1.81
CA VAL A 258 4.77 -20.07 -2.00
C VAL A 258 5.09 -21.50 -2.42
N TYR A 259 4.45 -22.51 -1.84
CA TYR A 259 4.58 -23.90 -2.23
C TYR A 259 4.14 -24.13 -3.68
N LEU A 260 3.01 -23.56 -4.10
CA LEU A 260 2.54 -23.64 -5.49
C LEU A 260 3.52 -23.00 -6.46
N GLU A 261 4.11 -21.88 -6.10
CA GLU A 261 5.13 -21.19 -6.91
C GLU A 261 6.40 -22.05 -7.02
N TRP A 262 6.88 -22.56 -5.89
CA TRP A 262 8.04 -23.45 -5.83
C TRP A 262 7.82 -24.73 -6.65
N ARG A 263 6.64 -25.33 -6.59
CA ARG A 263 6.29 -26.54 -7.35
C ARG A 263 6.23 -26.31 -8.85
N LYS A 264 5.91 -25.09 -9.31
CA LYS A 264 5.91 -24.71 -10.73
C LYS A 264 7.34 -24.45 -11.26
N SER A 265 8.28 -24.15 -10.37
CA SER A 265 9.69 -23.99 -10.71
C SER A 265 10.28 -25.37 -10.90
N THR A 266 10.26 -25.89 -12.14
CA THR A 266 10.79 -27.22 -12.53
C THR A 266 12.23 -27.41 -12.01
N PRO A 267 12.59 -28.59 -11.45
CA PRO A 267 13.95 -28.85 -11.01
C PRO A 267 14.91 -28.76 -12.21
N GLY A 268 15.71 -27.71 -12.27
CA GLY A 268 16.68 -27.46 -13.37
C GLY A 268 16.75 -26.01 -13.82
N LEU A 269 15.73 -25.20 -13.62
CA LEU A 269 15.76 -23.77 -13.92
C LEU A 269 15.92 -22.98 -12.63
N ARG A 270 17.14 -22.91 -12.09
CA ARG A 270 17.52 -21.84 -11.17
C ARG A 270 17.28 -20.55 -11.96
N LEU A 271 16.23 -19.83 -11.61
CA LEU A 271 15.90 -18.55 -12.21
C LEU A 271 17.10 -17.61 -12.02
N ARG A 272 17.95 -17.57 -13.03
CA ARG A 272 18.77 -16.40 -13.28
C ARG A 272 17.81 -15.23 -13.24
N ALA A 273 18.07 -14.24 -12.39
CA ALA A 273 17.36 -12.98 -12.38
C ALA A 273 17.19 -12.50 -13.83
N ARG A 274 16.05 -12.77 -14.43
CA ARG A 274 15.76 -12.32 -15.79
C ARG A 274 15.31 -10.89 -15.67
N ARG A 275 16.16 -10.01 -16.15
CA ARG A 275 15.83 -8.65 -16.56
C ARG A 275 14.43 -8.62 -17.16
N GLY A 276 13.63 -7.69 -16.68
CA GLY A 276 12.28 -7.35 -17.07
C GLY A 276 11.78 -7.96 -18.39
N SER A 277 11.00 -9.03 -18.30
CA SER A 277 10.25 -9.55 -19.42
C SER A 277 8.77 -9.57 -19.03
N SER A 278 8.04 -8.69 -19.65
CA SER A 278 6.58 -8.51 -19.65
C SER A 278 5.76 -9.78 -19.93
N SER A 279 6.41 -10.90 -20.30
CA SER A 279 5.70 -12.13 -20.70
C SER A 279 5.34 -13.07 -19.54
N TYR A 280 5.99 -12.92 -18.37
CA TYR A 280 5.68 -13.77 -17.19
C TYR A 280 4.40 -13.35 -16.51
N THR A 281 4.19 -12.04 -16.38
CA THR A 281 2.94 -11.46 -15.86
C THR A 281 1.73 -11.80 -16.73
N SER A 282 1.89 -11.90 -18.05
CA SER A 282 0.79 -12.22 -18.95
C SER A 282 0.27 -13.67 -18.81
N ARG A 283 1.13 -14.66 -18.53
CA ARG A 283 0.69 -16.06 -18.34
C ARG A 283 0.03 -16.30 -16.98
N ILE A 284 0.55 -15.71 -15.91
CA ILE A 284 -0.13 -15.72 -14.60
C ILE A 284 -1.46 -15.00 -14.72
N ARG A 285 -1.51 -13.85 -15.39
CA ARG A 285 -2.73 -13.09 -15.69
C ARG A 285 -3.78 -13.93 -16.45
N GLN A 286 -3.39 -14.64 -17.52
CA GLN A 286 -4.31 -15.49 -18.29
C GLN A 286 -4.85 -16.66 -17.47
N TRP A 287 -4.02 -17.29 -16.65
CA TRP A 287 -4.46 -18.39 -15.78
C TRP A 287 -5.42 -17.91 -14.69
N TRP A 288 -5.15 -16.72 -14.10
CA TRP A 288 -6.01 -16.12 -13.08
C TRP A 288 -7.32 -15.59 -13.66
N ILE A 289 -7.33 -15.02 -14.84
CA ILE A 289 -8.56 -14.63 -15.56
C ILE A 289 -9.43 -15.88 -15.81
N ALA A 290 -8.82 -16.98 -16.20
CA ALA A 290 -9.53 -18.26 -16.38
C ALA A 290 -10.03 -18.88 -15.07
N ALA A 291 -9.34 -18.64 -13.94
CA ALA A 291 -9.78 -19.10 -12.61
C ALA A 291 -10.89 -18.22 -12.03
N ALA A 292 -10.84 -16.90 -12.26
CA ALA A 292 -11.88 -15.95 -11.87
C ALA A 292 -13.18 -16.21 -12.64
N ALA A 293 -13.10 -16.42 -13.97
CA ALA A 293 -14.24 -16.76 -14.80
C ALA A 293 -14.93 -18.07 -14.35
N ARG A 294 -14.17 -19.07 -13.91
CA ARG A 294 -14.70 -20.32 -13.34
C ARG A 294 -15.45 -20.09 -12.03
N ARG A 295 -15.00 -19.16 -11.17
CA ARG A 295 -15.69 -18.83 -9.90
C ARG A 295 -16.98 -18.04 -10.14
N GLU A 296 -17.00 -17.12 -11.11
CA GLU A 296 -18.22 -16.40 -11.47
C GLU A 296 -19.31 -17.34 -12.03
N ILE A 297 -18.91 -18.31 -12.85
CA ILE A 297 -19.83 -19.33 -13.39
C ILE A 297 -20.37 -20.19 -12.23
N SER A 298 -19.51 -20.61 -11.30
CA SER A 298 -19.90 -21.40 -10.13
C SER A 298 -20.77 -20.60 -9.15
N GLY A 299 -20.50 -19.32 -8.96
CA GLY A 299 -21.31 -18.41 -8.12
C GLY A 299 -22.67 -18.10 -8.71
N ARG A 300 -22.78 -17.95 -10.06
CA ARG A 300 -24.06 -17.77 -10.76
C ARG A 300 -24.89 -19.06 -10.77
N ALA A 301 -24.26 -20.23 -10.84
CA ALA A 301 -24.95 -21.52 -10.75
C ALA A 301 -25.55 -21.72 -9.33
N ALA A 302 -24.81 -21.37 -8.28
CA ALA A 302 -25.29 -21.44 -6.89
C ALA A 302 -26.41 -20.43 -6.57
N ALA A 303 -26.37 -19.23 -7.21
CA ALA A 303 -27.44 -18.25 -7.07
C ALA A 303 -28.71 -18.64 -7.83
N ALA A 304 -28.58 -19.30 -8.98
CA ALA A 304 -29.71 -19.82 -9.73
C ALA A 304 -30.42 -21.00 -9.06
N GLU A 305 -29.70 -21.83 -8.29
CA GLU A 305 -30.26 -22.89 -7.47
C GLU A 305 -31.06 -22.38 -6.27
N THR A 306 -30.69 -21.23 -5.71
CA THR A 306 -31.43 -20.60 -4.58
C THR A 306 -32.74 -19.91 -5.04
N ASP A 307 -32.82 -19.46 -6.28
CA ASP A 307 -34.04 -18.86 -6.83
C ASP A 307 -35.11 -19.90 -7.32
N LEU A 308 -34.75 -21.17 -7.35
CA LEU A 308 -35.64 -22.28 -7.76
C LEU A 308 -36.28 -23.01 -6.59
N ALA A 309 -36.18 -22.54 -5.36
CA ALA A 309 -36.90 -23.12 -4.23
C ALA A 309 -38.42 -22.79 -4.34
N PRO A 310 -39.32 -23.77 -4.33
CA PRO A 310 -40.74 -23.52 -4.58
C PRO A 310 -41.35 -22.76 -3.40
N ALA A 311 -41.98 -21.62 -3.69
CA ALA A 311 -42.93 -20.97 -2.84
C ALA A 311 -44.16 -21.88 -2.68
N GLY A 312 -44.35 -22.49 -1.51
CA GLY A 312 -45.54 -23.29 -1.31
C GLY A 312 -45.63 -24.01 0.01
N SER A 313 -46.07 -23.37 1.07
CA SER A 313 -47.01 -24.00 2.02
C SER A 313 -47.86 -22.93 2.69
N VAL A 314 -49.01 -22.71 2.08
CA VAL A 314 -50.16 -22.02 2.70
C VAL A 314 -50.62 -22.88 3.90
N LYS A 315 -50.56 -22.36 5.10
CA LYS A 315 -51.19 -22.95 6.29
C LYS A 315 -52.71 -22.64 6.24
N PRO A 316 -53.59 -23.63 6.47
CA PRO A 316 -55.04 -23.35 6.51
C PRO A 316 -55.41 -22.61 7.79
N SER A 317 -56.23 -21.54 7.63
CA SER A 317 -56.90 -20.79 8.67
C SER A 317 -57.86 -21.70 9.44
N LYS A 318 -57.80 -21.68 10.79
CA LYS A 318 -58.92 -22.06 11.63
C LYS A 318 -59.73 -20.80 11.93
N LEU A 319 -61.01 -20.88 11.57
CA LEU A 319 -62.15 -20.10 12.03
C LEU A 319 -63.09 -21.05 12.82
N PRO A 320 -64.02 -20.56 13.59
CA PRO A 320 -64.03 -19.60 14.67
C PRO A 320 -63.98 -20.30 16.04
#